data_b8ddfddbba064e381b018a7959b255c3
#
_entry.id   b8ddfddbba064e381b018a7959b255c3
#
_cell.length_a   1.000
_cell.length_b   1.000
_cell.length_c   1.000
_cell.angle_alpha   90.00
_cell.angle_beta   90.00
_cell.angle_gamma   90.00
#
_symmetry.space_group_name_H-M   'P 1'
#
loop_
_entity.id
_entity.type
_entity.pdbx_description
1 polymer ?
#
loop_
_entity_poly.entity_id
_entity_poly.type
_entity_poly.pdbx_seq_one_letter_code
_entity_poly.pdbx_strand_id
1 'polypeptide(L)'
;MGKNLIRFSFVICSLLSLKAQDSGTLYRGLEKLNFLGSMLYVAAHPDDENTALISHFSNHIHAHSAYLSMTRGDGGQNLIGTELRGLLGVIRTNELLQARKIDGGSQYFTSAIDFGYSKHPKETLKIWDKEQILGEVIGRIRAFQPDIIIHRFDHRSAGTTHGHHTSSALLSHEAFSLTNDTTSYPKQLEQLNPWQVKRQFFNTSWWFYGSRERFEKADKTNLISLEIGNYDPLRGISNSEISATSRSSHKSQGFGSSPSLGDRTEYIELIQGDRPKNNDPFDGINTTWSRIKNGEKI
;
A
#
# COMPACT_ATOMS: atom_id res chain seq x y z
N MET A 1 -26.78 -1.93 72.64
CA MET A 1 -26.06 -1.00 71.75
C MET A 1 -25.53 -1.77 70.56
N GLY A 2 -26.30 -1.80 69.47
CA GLY A 2 -25.99 -2.51 68.27
C GLY A 2 -25.20 -1.59 67.28
N LYS A 3 -24.01 -2.00 66.89
CA LYS A 3 -23.25 -1.29 65.87
C LYS A 3 -23.68 -1.81 64.50
N ASN A 4 -24.42 -0.99 63.76
CA ASN A 4 -24.73 -1.26 62.37
C ASN A 4 -23.48 -1.00 61.51
N LEU A 5 -22.91 -2.09 61.02
CA LEU A 5 -21.83 -2.06 60.06
C LEU A 5 -22.43 -1.85 58.68
N ILE A 6 -22.40 -0.61 58.20
CA ILE A 6 -22.76 -0.28 56.83
C ILE A 6 -21.63 -0.84 55.93
N ARG A 7 -21.88 -1.97 55.28
CA ARG A 7 -21.03 -2.48 54.22
C ARG A 7 -21.25 -1.63 52.98
N PHE A 8 -20.34 -0.66 52.71
CA PHE A 8 -20.21 -0.02 51.42
C PHE A 8 -19.64 -1.06 50.44
N SER A 9 -20.52 -1.70 49.68
CA SER A 9 -20.13 -2.43 48.51
C SER A 9 -19.71 -1.40 47.46
N PHE A 10 -18.41 -1.13 47.35
CA PHE A 10 -17.82 -0.46 46.21
C PHE A 10 -17.97 -1.43 45.01
N VAL A 11 -19.05 -1.27 44.24
CA VAL A 11 -19.13 -1.79 42.91
C VAL A 11 -18.14 -0.95 42.10
N ILE A 12 -16.89 -1.46 41.96
CA ILE A 12 -15.97 -1.01 40.96
C ILE A 12 -16.60 -1.46 39.64
N CYS A 13 -17.45 -0.61 39.06
CA CYS A 13 -17.67 -0.64 37.60
C CYS A 13 -16.32 -0.38 36.99
N SER A 14 -15.57 -1.44 36.70
CA SER A 14 -14.54 -1.39 35.71
C SER A 14 -15.25 -0.90 34.45
N LEU A 15 -15.13 0.37 34.15
CA LEU A 15 -15.37 0.97 32.87
C LEU A 15 -14.32 0.36 31.93
N LEU A 16 -14.55 -0.90 31.57
CA LEU A 16 -14.09 -1.37 30.29
C LEU A 16 -14.67 -0.35 29.32
N SER A 17 -13.83 0.52 28.82
CA SER A 17 -14.16 1.36 27.68
C SER A 17 -14.43 0.40 26.54
N LEU A 18 -15.62 -0.16 26.50
CA LEU A 18 -16.19 -0.73 25.30
C LEU A 18 -16.21 0.45 24.34
N LYS A 19 -15.16 0.58 23.53
CA LYS A 19 -15.23 1.42 22.35
C LYS A 19 -16.31 0.78 21.50
N ALA A 20 -17.55 1.23 21.68
CA ALA A 20 -18.63 0.90 20.78
C ALA A 20 -18.12 1.34 19.39
N GLN A 21 -17.90 0.40 18.51
CA GLN A 21 -17.65 0.74 17.13
C GLN A 21 -18.90 1.44 16.62
N ASP A 22 -18.72 2.59 15.98
CA ASP A 22 -19.85 3.27 15.35
C ASP A 22 -20.47 2.37 14.28
N SER A 23 -21.74 2.57 13.99
CA SER A 23 -22.49 1.75 13.04
C SER A 23 -21.93 1.78 11.63
N GLY A 24 -21.31 2.91 11.24
CA GLY A 24 -20.63 3.05 9.95
C GLY A 24 -19.41 2.14 9.85
N THR A 25 -18.61 2.03 10.89
CA THR A 25 -17.45 1.13 10.96
C THR A 25 -17.89 -0.34 10.89
N LEU A 26 -18.96 -0.71 11.60
CA LEU A 26 -19.51 -2.08 11.53
C LEU A 26 -20.04 -2.40 10.14
N TYR A 27 -20.82 -1.50 9.54
CA TYR A 27 -21.35 -1.66 8.20
C TYR A 27 -20.24 -1.87 7.17
N ARG A 28 -19.17 -1.08 7.22
CA ARG A 28 -18.00 -1.25 6.34
C ARG A 28 -17.28 -2.55 6.56
N GLY A 29 -17.18 -3.02 7.80
CA GLY A 29 -16.64 -4.34 8.09
C GLY A 29 -17.42 -5.45 7.35
N LEU A 30 -18.75 -5.31 7.29
CA LEU A 30 -19.61 -6.24 6.55
C LEU A 30 -19.43 -6.09 5.02
N GLU A 31 -19.33 -4.86 4.50
CA GLU A 31 -19.06 -4.64 3.06
C GLU A 31 -17.73 -5.25 2.63
N LYS A 32 -16.68 -5.13 3.45
CA LYS A 32 -15.38 -5.76 3.18
C LYS A 32 -15.44 -7.28 3.06
N LEU A 33 -16.40 -7.93 3.69
CA LEU A 33 -16.60 -9.38 3.53
C LEU A 33 -17.12 -9.76 2.14
N ASN A 34 -17.67 -8.82 1.39
CA ASN A 34 -18.20 -9.08 0.05
C ASN A 34 -17.14 -8.94 -1.06
N PHE A 35 -15.95 -8.47 -0.73
CA PHE A 35 -14.89 -8.27 -1.72
C PHE A 35 -13.58 -8.90 -1.24
N LEU A 36 -13.18 -9.99 -1.86
CA LEU A 36 -11.97 -10.74 -1.51
C LEU A 36 -10.77 -10.43 -2.43
N GLY A 37 -10.84 -9.36 -3.21
CA GLY A 37 -9.73 -8.89 -4.03
C GLY A 37 -8.63 -8.25 -3.19
N SER A 38 -7.38 -8.34 -3.66
CA SER A 38 -6.20 -7.86 -2.95
C SER A 38 -5.28 -7.03 -3.85
N MET A 39 -4.73 -5.94 -3.30
CA MET A 39 -3.85 -5.00 -3.99
C MET A 39 -2.57 -4.77 -3.18
N LEU A 40 -1.42 -4.92 -3.82
CA LEU A 40 -0.11 -4.58 -3.25
C LEU A 40 0.46 -3.35 -3.95
N TYR A 41 0.63 -2.27 -3.18
CA TYR A 41 1.35 -1.09 -3.65
C TYR A 41 2.84 -1.25 -3.34
N VAL A 42 3.73 -0.89 -4.27
CA VAL A 42 5.19 -1.09 -4.14
C VAL A 42 5.93 0.20 -4.44
N ALA A 43 6.83 0.60 -3.54
CA ALA A 43 7.76 1.70 -3.78
C ALA A 43 9.04 1.56 -2.94
N ALA A 44 9.94 2.55 -3.00
CA ALA A 44 11.27 2.46 -2.42
C ALA A 44 11.33 2.85 -0.95
N HIS A 45 10.64 3.94 -0.54
CA HIS A 45 10.77 4.53 0.79
C HIS A 45 9.43 4.74 1.47
N PRO A 46 9.40 4.87 2.81
CA PRO A 46 8.27 5.50 3.50
C PRO A 46 8.03 6.91 2.91
N ASP A 47 6.78 7.25 2.57
CA ASP A 47 6.35 8.48 1.90
C ASP A 47 6.27 8.45 0.36
N ASP A 48 6.78 7.44 -0.30
CA ASP A 48 6.61 7.26 -1.74
C ASP A 48 5.19 6.80 -2.13
N GLU A 49 4.46 6.20 -1.18
CA GLU A 49 3.15 5.64 -1.46
C GLU A 49 2.12 6.71 -1.84
N ASN A 50 1.24 6.35 -2.77
CA ASN A 50 0.04 7.13 -3.05
C ASN A 50 -1.05 6.79 -2.03
N THR A 51 -1.10 7.57 -0.94
CA THR A 51 -2.07 7.37 0.15
C THR A 51 -3.51 7.45 -0.33
N ALA A 52 -3.78 8.21 -1.39
CA ALA A 52 -5.13 8.33 -1.96
C ALA A 52 -5.57 7.06 -2.70
N LEU A 53 -4.65 6.40 -3.43
CA LEU A 53 -4.93 5.10 -4.05
C LEU A 53 -5.10 4.01 -2.99
N ILE A 54 -4.21 3.93 -2.01
CA ILE A 54 -4.31 2.94 -0.94
C ILE A 54 -5.64 3.11 -0.19
N SER A 55 -6.00 4.35 0.17
CA SER A 55 -7.28 4.64 0.81
C SER A 55 -8.48 4.29 -0.07
N HIS A 56 -8.44 4.62 -1.36
CA HIS A 56 -9.50 4.28 -2.31
C HIS A 56 -9.72 2.76 -2.39
N PHE A 57 -8.65 1.98 -2.60
CA PHE A 57 -8.76 0.53 -2.65
C PHE A 57 -9.22 -0.08 -1.33
N SER A 58 -8.71 0.43 -0.19
CA SER A 58 -9.05 -0.10 1.14
C SER A 58 -10.46 0.26 1.60
N ASN A 59 -10.92 1.49 1.34
CA ASN A 59 -12.13 2.04 1.94
C ASN A 59 -13.31 2.18 0.98
N HIS A 60 -13.06 2.26 -0.33
CA HIS A 60 -14.14 2.39 -1.33
C HIS A 60 -14.34 1.10 -2.13
N ILE A 61 -13.25 0.49 -2.61
CA ILE A 61 -13.30 -0.81 -3.29
C ILE A 61 -13.41 -1.97 -2.29
N HIS A 62 -13.03 -1.75 -1.04
CA HIS A 62 -12.95 -2.75 0.04
C HIS A 62 -11.90 -3.84 -0.19
N ALA A 63 -10.95 -3.62 -1.09
CA ALA A 63 -9.86 -4.54 -1.36
C ALA A 63 -8.93 -4.67 -0.14
N HIS A 64 -8.40 -5.87 0.09
CA HIS A 64 -7.30 -6.09 1.02
C HIS A 64 -6.06 -5.43 0.44
N SER A 65 -5.73 -4.25 0.94
CA SER A 65 -4.65 -3.41 0.40
C SER A 65 -3.42 -3.44 1.30
N ALA A 66 -2.25 -3.44 0.69
CA ALA A 66 -0.98 -3.34 1.42
C ALA A 66 0.02 -2.46 0.69
N TYR A 67 0.96 -1.92 1.44
CA TYR A 67 2.14 -1.24 0.92
C TYR A 67 3.41 -2.03 1.26
N LEU A 68 4.23 -2.31 0.26
CA LEU A 68 5.59 -2.82 0.40
C LEU A 68 6.57 -1.68 0.12
N SER A 69 7.19 -1.16 1.16
CA SER A 69 8.34 -0.26 1.06
C SER A 69 9.63 -1.08 1.02
N MET A 70 10.49 -0.85 0.02
CA MET A 70 11.77 -1.59 -0.03
C MET A 70 12.63 -1.28 1.18
N THR A 71 12.73 -0.02 1.59
CA THR A 71 13.54 0.42 2.72
C THR A 71 12.70 0.95 3.87
N ARG A 72 13.34 1.27 4.99
CA ARG A 72 12.74 1.99 6.11
C ARG A 72 13.02 3.49 6.08
N GLY A 73 13.68 3.99 5.02
CA GLY A 73 14.03 5.39 4.86
C GLY A 73 15.09 5.90 5.83
N ASP A 74 15.95 5.00 6.31
CA ASP A 74 17.00 5.27 7.28
C ASP A 74 18.14 6.13 6.72
N GLY A 75 18.31 6.18 5.39
CA GLY A 75 19.28 7.06 4.71
C GLY A 75 18.75 8.46 4.35
N GLY A 76 17.49 8.75 4.68
CA GLY A 76 16.83 10.01 4.36
C GLY A 76 17.18 11.15 5.30
N GLN A 77 16.41 12.25 5.16
CA GLN A 77 16.50 13.44 6.02
C GLN A 77 15.48 13.37 7.15
N ASN A 78 15.80 14.04 8.28
CA ASN A 78 14.86 14.32 9.36
C ASN A 78 14.68 15.83 9.48
N LEU A 79 13.53 16.35 9.08
CA LEU A 79 13.26 17.80 9.07
C LEU A 79 12.74 18.33 10.40
N ILE A 80 12.44 17.46 11.37
CA ILE A 80 11.85 17.84 12.67
C ILE A 80 12.68 17.37 13.87
N GLY A 81 13.80 16.67 13.65
CA GLY A 81 14.62 16.11 14.72
C GLY A 81 16.07 15.93 14.30
N THR A 82 16.85 15.37 15.20
CA THR A 82 18.30 15.11 15.01
C THR A 82 18.61 13.64 14.73
N GLU A 83 17.62 12.78 14.80
CA GLU A 83 17.76 11.34 14.60
C GLU A 83 18.05 11.04 13.14
N LEU A 84 19.12 10.29 12.89
CA LEU A 84 19.59 9.88 11.58
C LEU A 84 19.82 8.36 11.55
N ARG A 85 19.95 7.78 10.36
CA ARG A 85 20.23 6.37 10.11
C ARG A 85 19.21 5.46 10.80
N GLY A 86 19.61 4.44 11.53
CA GLY A 86 18.71 3.47 12.16
C GLY A 86 17.64 4.09 13.07
N LEU A 87 17.95 5.18 13.79
CA LEU A 87 16.95 5.89 14.60
C LEU A 87 15.88 6.56 13.72
N LEU A 88 16.30 7.18 12.62
CA LEU A 88 15.36 7.73 11.63
C LEU A 88 14.51 6.63 11.00
N GLY A 89 15.11 5.49 10.68
CA GLY A 89 14.37 4.32 10.16
C GLY A 89 13.27 3.84 11.11
N VAL A 90 13.51 3.87 12.43
CA VAL A 90 12.49 3.58 13.44
C VAL A 90 11.37 4.62 13.42
N ILE A 91 11.71 5.91 13.35
CA ILE A 91 10.73 7.01 13.27
C ILE A 91 9.86 6.84 12.01
N ARG A 92 10.48 6.73 10.83
CA ARG A 92 9.78 6.62 9.55
C ARG A 92 8.94 5.33 9.45
N THR A 93 9.40 4.24 10.06
CA THR A 93 8.59 3.03 10.21
C THR A 93 7.30 3.31 10.99
N ASN A 94 7.39 4.01 12.13
CA ASN A 94 6.22 4.36 12.94
C ASN A 94 5.28 5.33 12.22
N GLU A 95 5.82 6.32 11.51
CA GLU A 95 5.04 7.25 10.68
C GLU A 95 4.24 6.48 9.63
N LEU A 96 4.87 5.52 8.94
CA LEU A 96 4.23 4.69 7.94
C LEU A 96 3.15 3.78 8.53
N LEU A 97 3.39 3.22 9.71
CA LEU A 97 2.38 2.42 10.42
C LEU A 97 1.17 3.29 10.86
N GLN A 98 1.38 4.57 11.23
CA GLN A 98 0.27 5.48 11.51
C GLN A 98 -0.50 5.82 10.22
N ALA A 99 0.20 6.07 9.10
CA ALA A 99 -0.43 6.29 7.81
C ALA A 99 -1.37 5.13 7.43
N ARG A 100 -0.91 3.88 7.60
CA ARG A 100 -1.73 2.66 7.33
C ARG A 100 -2.96 2.53 8.23
N LYS A 101 -2.87 2.95 9.49
CA LYS A 101 -4.06 2.98 10.38
C LYS A 101 -5.14 3.94 9.88
N ILE A 102 -4.75 4.99 9.17
CA ILE A 102 -5.65 6.02 8.66
C ILE A 102 -6.26 5.58 7.33
N ASP A 103 -5.45 5.13 6.38
CA ASP A 103 -5.90 4.77 5.04
C ASP A 103 -6.39 3.31 4.89
N GLY A 104 -6.21 2.49 5.92
CA GLY A 104 -6.74 1.13 5.98
C GLY A 104 -5.88 0.05 5.30
N GLY A 105 -4.69 0.41 4.81
CA GLY A 105 -3.72 -0.53 4.26
C GLY A 105 -2.91 -1.28 5.33
N SER A 106 -2.29 -2.38 4.94
CA SER A 106 -1.26 -3.09 5.71
C SER A 106 0.13 -2.63 5.30
N GLN A 107 1.14 -2.76 6.18
CA GLN A 107 2.52 -2.34 5.90
C GLN A 107 3.49 -3.49 5.90
N TYR A 108 4.33 -3.55 4.87
CA TYR A 108 5.45 -4.49 4.74
C TYR A 108 6.75 -3.78 4.35
N PHE A 109 7.86 -4.41 4.66
CA PHE A 109 9.21 -3.96 4.33
C PHE A 109 10.04 -5.12 3.82
N THR A 110 11.10 -4.79 3.05
CA THR A 110 12.23 -5.69 2.84
C THR A 110 13.37 -5.32 3.80
N SER A 111 14.47 -6.04 3.71
CA SER A 111 15.71 -5.74 4.44
C SER A 111 16.62 -4.75 3.72
N ALA A 112 16.20 -4.21 2.56
CA ALA A 112 16.98 -3.23 1.84
C ALA A 112 17.21 -1.98 2.70
N ILE A 113 18.46 -1.49 2.70
CA ILE A 113 18.85 -0.29 3.44
C ILE A 113 18.75 0.95 2.55
N ASP A 114 18.26 2.03 3.09
CA ASP A 114 18.34 3.34 2.47
C ASP A 114 19.74 3.92 2.75
N PHE A 115 20.58 4.01 1.73
CA PHE A 115 21.93 4.56 1.84
C PHE A 115 22.04 6.01 1.33
N GLY A 116 20.90 6.67 1.15
CA GLY A 116 20.81 8.01 0.60
C GLY A 116 20.63 8.01 -0.92
N TYR A 117 21.00 9.11 -1.58
CA TYR A 117 20.72 9.29 -2.99
C TYR A 117 21.57 8.37 -3.87
N SER A 118 20.93 7.60 -4.74
CA SER A 118 21.55 6.82 -5.81
C SER A 118 21.15 7.36 -7.18
N LYS A 119 22.11 7.48 -8.09
CA LYS A 119 21.88 8.00 -9.45
C LYS A 119 21.36 6.94 -10.43
N HIS A 120 21.58 5.66 -10.14
CA HIS A 120 21.28 4.60 -11.09
C HIS A 120 20.93 3.28 -10.40
N PRO A 121 19.94 2.52 -10.91
CA PRO A 121 19.52 1.27 -10.29
C PRO A 121 20.62 0.19 -10.24
N LYS A 122 21.60 0.21 -11.14
CA LYS A 122 22.75 -0.72 -11.06
C LYS A 122 23.54 -0.58 -9.77
N GLU A 123 23.74 0.67 -9.28
CA GLU A 123 24.38 0.94 -8.00
C GLU A 123 23.49 0.42 -6.86
N THR A 124 22.22 0.77 -6.88
CA THR A 124 21.27 0.36 -5.85
C THR A 124 21.18 -1.16 -5.74
N LEU A 125 20.95 -1.87 -6.84
CA LEU A 125 20.78 -3.32 -6.85
C LEU A 125 22.06 -4.06 -6.43
N LYS A 126 23.25 -3.47 -6.67
CA LYS A 126 24.50 -4.02 -6.15
C LYS A 126 24.62 -3.89 -4.64
N ILE A 127 24.24 -2.73 -4.08
CA ILE A 127 24.32 -2.46 -2.63
C ILE A 127 23.26 -3.24 -1.87
N TRP A 128 22.06 -3.36 -2.44
CA TRP A 128 20.93 -4.08 -1.84
C TRP A 128 21.08 -5.61 -1.88
N ASP A 129 22.02 -6.15 -2.65
CA ASP A 129 22.05 -7.55 -3.04
C ASP A 129 20.75 -7.94 -3.77
N LYS A 130 20.76 -7.75 -5.09
CA LYS A 130 19.57 -7.93 -5.94
C LYS A 130 18.84 -9.26 -5.67
N GLU A 131 19.60 -10.36 -5.58
CA GLU A 131 19.00 -11.69 -5.41
C GLU A 131 18.32 -11.86 -4.06
N GLN A 132 18.92 -11.31 -2.99
CA GLN A 132 18.31 -11.33 -1.67
C GLN A 132 17.00 -10.53 -1.67
N ILE A 133 17.03 -9.27 -2.13
CA ILE A 133 15.84 -8.41 -2.07
C ILE A 133 14.74 -8.88 -3.04
N LEU A 134 15.10 -9.38 -4.22
CA LEU A 134 14.14 -10.03 -5.12
C LEU A 134 13.45 -11.22 -4.44
N GLY A 135 14.21 -12.05 -3.75
CA GLY A 135 13.66 -13.17 -2.96
C GLY A 135 12.68 -12.70 -1.88
N GLU A 136 13.00 -11.61 -1.19
CA GLU A 136 12.10 -11.04 -0.17
C GLU A 136 10.82 -10.47 -0.79
N VAL A 137 10.90 -9.81 -1.94
CA VAL A 137 9.73 -9.31 -2.69
C VAL A 137 8.83 -10.48 -3.12
N ILE A 138 9.42 -11.54 -3.70
CA ILE A 138 8.70 -12.76 -4.10
C ILE A 138 8.03 -13.41 -2.88
N GLY A 139 8.78 -13.57 -1.78
CA GLY A 139 8.25 -14.13 -0.54
C GLY A 139 7.09 -13.31 0.03
N ARG A 140 7.17 -11.99 -0.06
CA ARG A 140 6.09 -11.10 0.36
C ARG A 140 4.85 -11.23 -0.53
N ILE A 141 5.04 -11.33 -1.85
CA ILE A 141 3.94 -11.53 -2.80
C ILE A 141 3.28 -12.90 -2.56
N ARG A 142 4.06 -13.97 -2.39
CA ARG A 142 3.53 -15.30 -2.06
C ARG A 142 2.77 -15.34 -0.73
N ALA A 143 3.23 -14.60 0.27
CA ALA A 143 2.56 -14.54 1.58
C ALA A 143 1.29 -13.69 1.57
N PHE A 144 1.31 -12.55 0.90
CA PHE A 144 0.17 -11.62 0.84
C PHE A 144 -0.87 -12.01 -0.21
N GLN A 145 -0.43 -12.66 -1.30
CA GLN A 145 -1.26 -13.14 -2.42
C GLN A 145 -2.06 -12.01 -3.11
N PRO A 146 -1.40 -10.95 -3.62
CA PRO A 146 -2.11 -9.87 -4.29
C PRO A 146 -2.66 -10.32 -5.64
N ASP A 147 -3.90 -9.93 -5.94
CA ASP A 147 -4.48 -10.08 -7.28
C ASP A 147 -3.84 -9.08 -8.26
N ILE A 148 -3.61 -7.87 -7.78
CA ILE A 148 -2.96 -6.80 -8.55
C ILE A 148 -1.78 -6.18 -7.78
N ILE A 149 -0.77 -5.76 -8.52
CA ILE A 149 0.36 -4.97 -8.00
C ILE A 149 0.34 -3.61 -8.67
N ILE A 150 0.58 -2.54 -7.91
CA ILE A 150 0.75 -1.19 -8.43
C ILE A 150 2.09 -0.66 -7.96
N HIS A 151 3.03 -0.38 -8.87
CA HIS A 151 4.26 0.31 -8.47
C HIS A 151 4.18 1.82 -8.65
N ARG A 152 4.85 2.52 -7.74
CA ARG A 152 4.91 3.99 -7.75
C ARG A 152 5.78 4.53 -8.88
N PHE A 153 6.83 3.81 -9.26
CA PHE A 153 7.85 4.27 -10.19
C PHE A 153 7.86 3.42 -11.46
N ASP A 154 8.45 3.96 -12.52
CA ASP A 154 8.58 3.27 -13.80
C ASP A 154 9.88 2.46 -13.84
N HIS A 155 9.78 1.16 -14.08
CA HIS A 155 10.93 0.26 -14.26
C HIS A 155 11.79 0.62 -15.47
N ARG A 156 11.26 1.42 -16.41
CA ARG A 156 11.94 1.90 -17.64
C ARG A 156 12.76 3.17 -17.41
N SER A 157 12.71 3.78 -16.22
CA SER A 157 13.26 5.12 -15.93
C SER A 157 14.73 5.12 -15.48
N ALA A 158 15.51 4.06 -15.80
CA ALA A 158 16.92 3.95 -15.38
C ALA A 158 17.76 5.16 -15.78
N GLY A 159 18.41 5.81 -14.78
CA GLY A 159 19.26 6.98 -14.96
C GLY A 159 18.50 8.32 -15.07
N THR A 160 17.17 8.33 -15.04
CA THR A 160 16.36 9.56 -15.09
C THR A 160 15.72 9.92 -13.76
N THR A 161 15.68 8.97 -12.82
CA THR A 161 15.14 9.16 -11.46
C THR A 161 16.11 8.56 -10.44
N HIS A 162 15.80 8.74 -9.15
CA HIS A 162 16.55 8.11 -8.06
C HIS A 162 16.68 6.60 -8.28
N GLY A 163 17.88 6.05 -8.10
CA GLY A 163 18.18 4.63 -8.32
C GLY A 163 17.30 3.68 -7.48
N HIS A 164 16.99 4.02 -6.22
CA HIS A 164 16.08 3.25 -5.36
C HIS A 164 14.68 3.17 -5.97
N HIS A 165 14.15 4.28 -6.51
CA HIS A 165 12.84 4.34 -7.15
C HIS A 165 12.74 3.36 -8.31
N THR A 166 13.68 3.46 -9.26
CA THR A 166 13.70 2.54 -10.41
C THR A 166 13.95 1.10 -9.97
N SER A 167 14.82 0.87 -8.96
CA SER A 167 15.10 -0.48 -8.45
C SER A 167 13.88 -1.13 -7.82
N SER A 168 13.07 -0.39 -7.06
CA SER A 168 11.82 -0.93 -6.49
C SER A 168 10.86 -1.41 -7.57
N ALA A 169 10.75 -0.66 -8.67
CA ALA A 169 9.92 -1.02 -9.81
C ALA A 169 10.49 -2.21 -10.60
N LEU A 170 11.83 -2.27 -10.82
CA LEU A 170 12.50 -3.38 -11.48
C LEU A 170 12.30 -4.69 -10.72
N LEU A 171 12.52 -4.69 -9.39
CA LEU A 171 12.33 -5.87 -8.55
C LEU A 171 10.88 -6.35 -8.55
N SER A 172 9.93 -5.43 -8.45
CA SER A 172 8.50 -5.75 -8.54
C SER A 172 8.12 -6.31 -9.92
N HIS A 173 8.68 -5.73 -10.99
CA HIS A 173 8.42 -6.16 -12.36
C HIS A 173 8.96 -7.58 -12.61
N GLU A 174 10.17 -7.88 -12.17
CA GLU A 174 10.79 -9.19 -12.28
C GLU A 174 10.06 -10.24 -11.44
N ALA A 175 9.64 -9.89 -10.22
CA ALA A 175 8.92 -10.77 -9.32
C ALA A 175 7.58 -11.25 -9.89
N PHE A 176 6.91 -10.50 -10.75
CA PHE A 176 5.59 -10.83 -11.30
C PHE A 176 5.53 -12.24 -11.89
N SER A 177 6.51 -12.61 -12.73
CA SER A 177 6.58 -13.93 -13.35
C SER A 177 7.14 -15.01 -12.43
N LEU A 178 8.01 -14.63 -11.47
CA LEU A 178 8.72 -15.57 -10.61
C LEU A 178 7.91 -16.05 -9.40
N THR A 179 6.86 -15.31 -9.01
CA THR A 179 6.06 -15.69 -7.84
C THR A 179 5.26 -16.97 -8.02
N ASN A 180 4.87 -17.31 -9.27
CA ASN A 180 4.20 -18.56 -9.58
C ASN A 180 5.19 -19.68 -10.00
N ASP A 181 6.43 -19.35 -10.28
CA ASP A 181 7.45 -20.33 -10.66
C ASP A 181 7.94 -21.10 -9.43
N THR A 182 7.70 -22.41 -9.42
CA THR A 182 8.09 -23.29 -8.31
C THR A 182 9.60 -23.56 -8.25
N THR A 183 10.35 -23.24 -9.28
CA THR A 183 11.81 -23.39 -9.31
C THR A 183 12.52 -22.14 -8.74
N SER A 184 11.83 -21.00 -8.73
CA SER A 184 12.34 -19.75 -8.17
C SER A 184 12.16 -19.73 -6.65
N TYR A 185 13.25 -19.56 -5.91
CA TYR A 185 13.27 -19.52 -4.43
C TYR A 185 12.52 -20.70 -3.77
N PRO A 186 12.86 -21.97 -4.09
CA PRO A 186 12.08 -23.14 -3.71
C PRO A 186 11.96 -23.33 -2.18
N LYS A 187 12.92 -22.85 -1.40
CA LYS A 187 12.84 -22.90 0.08
C LYS A 187 11.64 -22.13 0.66
N GLN A 188 11.14 -21.10 -0.04
CA GLN A 188 9.95 -20.39 0.40
C GLN A 188 8.70 -21.26 0.30
N LEU A 189 8.68 -22.22 -0.60
CA LEU A 189 7.54 -23.10 -0.85
C LEU A 189 7.35 -24.19 0.23
N GLU A 190 8.27 -24.30 1.17
CA GLU A 190 8.09 -25.12 2.39
C GLU A 190 7.00 -24.53 3.31
N GLN A 191 6.73 -23.23 3.21
CA GLN A 191 5.76 -22.51 4.05
C GLN A 191 4.75 -21.69 3.28
N LEU A 192 5.03 -21.34 2.02
CA LEU A 192 4.22 -20.50 1.17
C LEU A 192 3.79 -21.25 -0.08
N ASN A 193 2.68 -20.86 -0.69
CA ASN A 193 2.25 -21.40 -1.97
C ASN A 193 2.72 -20.50 -3.13
N PRO A 194 2.96 -21.06 -4.33
CA PRO A 194 3.10 -20.28 -5.53
C PRO A 194 1.88 -19.37 -5.71
N TRP A 195 2.09 -18.17 -6.25
CA TRP A 195 1.00 -17.23 -6.46
C TRP A 195 1.10 -16.54 -7.81
N GLN A 196 0.02 -16.57 -8.59
CA GLN A 196 -0.06 -15.85 -9.85
C GLN A 196 -0.76 -14.52 -9.68
N VAL A 197 0.02 -13.45 -9.63
CA VAL A 197 -0.51 -12.09 -9.76
C VAL A 197 -1.18 -11.93 -11.12
N LYS A 198 -2.35 -11.33 -11.18
CA LYS A 198 -3.12 -11.21 -12.42
C LYS A 198 -2.70 -10.01 -13.25
N ARG A 199 -2.46 -8.87 -12.60
CA ARG A 199 -2.07 -7.63 -13.29
C ARG A 199 -1.04 -6.85 -12.51
N GLN A 200 -0.18 -6.17 -13.25
CA GLN A 200 0.76 -5.22 -12.69
C GLN A 200 0.62 -3.88 -13.39
N PHE A 201 0.59 -2.83 -12.60
CA PHE A 201 0.39 -1.47 -13.07
C PHE A 201 1.52 -0.54 -12.57
N PHE A 202 1.73 0.53 -13.31
CA PHE A 202 2.52 1.69 -12.89
C PHE A 202 1.58 2.85 -12.57
N ASN A 203 1.63 3.41 -11.35
CA ASN A 203 0.89 4.61 -10.99
C ASN A 203 1.55 5.83 -11.61
N THR A 204 1.01 6.26 -12.72
CA THR A 204 1.54 7.37 -13.52
C THR A 204 0.75 8.67 -13.33
N SER A 205 1.28 9.75 -13.86
CA SER A 205 0.62 11.05 -13.93
C SER A 205 1.29 11.91 -15.00
N TRP A 206 0.70 13.04 -15.35
CA TRP A 206 1.27 13.99 -16.29
C TRP A 206 2.74 14.37 -15.99
N TRP A 207 3.15 14.31 -14.72
CA TRP A 207 4.52 14.62 -14.30
C TRP A 207 5.55 13.67 -14.94
N PHE A 208 5.25 12.39 -15.05
CA PHE A 208 6.14 11.40 -15.69
C PHE A 208 6.27 11.61 -17.20
N TYR A 209 5.34 12.34 -17.81
CA TYR A 209 5.40 12.71 -19.23
C TYR A 209 6.09 14.06 -19.45
N GLY A 210 6.52 14.74 -18.37
CA GLY A 210 7.21 16.02 -18.40
C GLY A 210 6.29 17.25 -18.53
N SER A 211 5.07 17.10 -19.06
CA SER A 211 4.04 18.17 -19.07
C SER A 211 2.63 17.61 -19.24
N ARG A 212 1.62 18.40 -18.87
CA ARG A 212 0.19 18.05 -19.09
C ARG A 212 -0.11 17.87 -20.58
N GLU A 213 0.41 18.76 -21.42
CA GLU A 213 0.21 18.70 -22.88
C GLU A 213 0.75 17.40 -23.48
N ARG A 214 1.95 16.98 -23.06
CA ARG A 214 2.52 15.68 -23.48
C ARG A 214 1.70 14.50 -23.00
N PHE A 215 1.21 14.56 -21.78
CA PHE A 215 0.34 13.53 -21.23
C PHE A 215 -1.00 13.43 -21.99
N GLU A 216 -1.59 14.56 -22.39
CA GLU A 216 -2.84 14.57 -23.16
C GLU A 216 -2.66 13.97 -24.57
N LYS A 217 -1.48 14.19 -25.19
CA LYS A 217 -1.13 13.64 -26.51
C LYS A 217 -0.58 12.23 -26.48
N ALA A 218 -0.25 11.69 -25.31
CA ALA A 218 0.31 10.36 -25.18
C ALA A 218 -0.68 9.25 -25.58
N ASP A 219 -0.14 8.13 -26.02
CA ASP A 219 -0.93 6.91 -26.18
C ASP A 219 -1.45 6.45 -24.81
N LYS A 220 -2.75 6.35 -24.69
CA LYS A 220 -3.47 5.94 -23.48
C LYS A 220 -4.02 4.51 -23.56
N THR A 221 -3.60 3.75 -24.57
CA THR A 221 -4.12 2.41 -24.81
C THR A 221 -4.02 1.51 -23.56
N ASN A 222 -2.94 1.59 -22.80
CA ASN A 222 -2.73 0.82 -21.57
C ASN A 222 -3.07 1.59 -20.28
N LEU A 223 -3.60 2.80 -20.42
CA LEU A 223 -3.93 3.66 -19.29
C LEU A 223 -5.35 3.39 -18.79
N ILE A 224 -5.48 3.27 -17.47
CA ILE A 224 -6.75 3.19 -16.76
C ILE A 224 -6.88 4.44 -15.91
N SER A 225 -8.01 5.12 -16.00
CA SER A 225 -8.38 6.24 -15.14
C SER A 225 -9.25 5.75 -13.99
N LEU A 226 -8.90 6.12 -12.77
CA LEU A 226 -9.63 5.79 -11.55
C LEU A 226 -10.14 7.08 -10.91
N GLU A 227 -11.44 7.20 -10.77
CA GLU A 227 -12.04 8.29 -10.01
C GLU A 227 -11.95 7.96 -8.52
N ILE A 228 -11.12 8.72 -7.82
CA ILE A 228 -10.80 8.47 -6.40
C ILE A 228 -11.24 9.58 -5.46
N GLY A 229 -11.98 10.59 -5.98
CA GLY A 229 -12.56 11.70 -5.21
C GLY A 229 -13.78 11.30 -4.36
N ASN A 230 -13.93 10.02 -4.03
CA ASN A 230 -15.12 9.48 -3.38
C ASN A 230 -15.37 10.10 -2.00
N TYR A 231 -16.64 10.38 -1.70
CA TYR A 231 -17.11 10.78 -0.38
C TYR A 231 -17.78 9.61 0.32
N ASP A 232 -17.50 9.47 1.59
CA ASP A 232 -18.06 8.45 2.44
C ASP A 232 -19.15 9.05 3.35
N PRO A 233 -20.43 8.89 3.00
CA PRO A 233 -21.51 9.52 3.74
C PRO A 233 -21.70 8.97 5.16
N LEU A 234 -21.29 7.71 5.40
CA LEU A 234 -21.41 7.09 6.72
C LEU A 234 -20.37 7.63 7.71
N ARG A 235 -19.20 8.03 7.21
CA ARG A 235 -18.12 8.62 8.01
C ARG A 235 -18.09 10.13 7.94
N GLY A 236 -18.82 10.74 6.99
CA GLY A 236 -18.79 12.17 6.76
C GLY A 236 -17.43 12.68 6.28
N ILE A 237 -16.66 11.87 5.53
CA ILE A 237 -15.28 12.17 5.14
C ILE A 237 -15.02 11.73 3.70
N SER A 238 -14.25 12.52 2.96
CA SER A 238 -13.81 12.18 1.60
C SER A 238 -12.53 11.35 1.61
N ASN A 239 -12.30 10.62 0.51
CA ASN A 239 -11.02 9.93 0.28
C ASN A 239 -9.83 10.90 0.30
N SER A 240 -10.04 12.14 -0.17
CA SER A 240 -9.01 13.19 -0.15
C SER A 240 -8.62 13.60 1.28
N GLU A 241 -9.58 13.69 2.20
CA GLU A 241 -9.32 13.99 3.62
C GLU A 241 -8.59 12.83 4.31
N ILE A 242 -9.01 11.58 4.05
CA ILE A 242 -8.33 10.40 4.57
C ILE A 242 -6.88 10.38 4.08
N SER A 243 -6.67 10.55 2.77
CA SER A 243 -5.35 10.51 2.17
C SER A 243 -4.43 11.64 2.63
N ALA A 244 -4.96 12.85 2.80
CA ALA A 244 -4.20 13.99 3.32
C ALA A 244 -3.77 13.76 4.77
N THR A 245 -4.66 13.21 5.61
CA THR A 245 -4.35 12.86 6.99
C THR A 245 -3.31 11.73 7.06
N SER A 246 -3.44 10.70 6.23
CA SER A 246 -2.47 9.61 6.10
C SER A 246 -1.10 10.15 5.70
N ARG A 247 -1.03 10.96 4.63
CA ARG A 247 0.21 11.60 4.16
C ARG A 247 0.87 12.48 5.22
N SER A 248 0.09 13.19 6.00
CA SER A 248 0.56 14.06 7.08
C SER A 248 1.16 13.29 8.26
N SER A 249 1.11 11.97 8.26
CA SER A 249 1.81 11.13 9.23
C SER A 249 3.33 11.13 9.05
N HIS A 250 3.82 11.45 7.84
CA HIS A 250 5.25 11.52 7.51
C HIS A 250 5.89 12.85 7.96
N LYS A 251 5.86 13.11 9.27
CA LYS A 251 6.29 14.37 9.87
C LYS A 251 7.77 14.61 9.71
N SER A 252 8.59 13.56 9.85
CA SER A 252 10.05 13.64 9.68
C SER A 252 10.45 14.11 8.28
N GLN A 253 9.56 13.95 7.29
CA GLN A 253 9.74 14.39 5.91
C GLN A 253 9.08 15.75 5.62
N GLY A 254 8.57 16.44 6.66
CA GLY A 254 7.95 17.76 6.54
C GLY A 254 6.58 17.75 5.85
N PHE A 255 5.94 16.60 5.73
CA PHE A 255 4.61 16.55 5.12
C PHE A 255 3.53 17.08 6.05
N GLY A 256 2.73 18.01 5.51
CA GLY A 256 1.44 18.43 5.99
C GLY A 256 0.59 18.68 4.76
N SER A 257 -0.34 17.76 4.46
CA SER A 257 -1.16 17.83 3.26
C SER A 257 -2.54 18.35 3.58
N SER A 258 -3.01 19.30 2.78
CA SER A 258 -4.41 19.75 2.83
C SER A 258 -5.26 18.88 1.88
N PRO A 259 -6.48 18.52 2.28
CA PRO A 259 -7.39 17.80 1.40
C PRO A 259 -7.83 18.71 0.24
N SER A 260 -8.08 18.10 -0.92
CA SER A 260 -8.79 18.73 -2.01
C SER A 260 -10.27 18.34 -1.97
N LEU A 261 -11.14 19.18 -2.50
CA LEU A 261 -12.55 18.86 -2.67
C LEU A 261 -12.84 18.53 -4.14
N GLY A 262 -13.87 17.72 -4.36
CA GLY A 262 -14.37 17.36 -5.68
C GLY A 262 -13.69 16.15 -6.30
N ASP A 263 -13.90 16.01 -7.60
CA ASP A 263 -13.43 14.89 -8.39
C ASP A 263 -11.90 14.86 -8.44
N ARG A 264 -11.37 13.66 -8.36
CA ARG A 264 -9.93 13.40 -8.46
C ARG A 264 -9.69 12.12 -9.24
N THR A 265 -8.98 12.25 -10.34
CA THR A 265 -8.59 11.12 -11.19
C THR A 265 -7.14 10.75 -10.94
N GLU A 266 -6.88 9.47 -10.70
CA GLU A 266 -5.54 8.86 -10.73
C GLU A 266 -5.42 7.95 -11.95
N TYR A 267 -4.18 7.77 -12.41
CA TYR A 267 -3.90 6.97 -13.60
C TYR A 267 -2.97 5.82 -13.26
N ILE A 268 -3.31 4.64 -13.77
CA ILE A 268 -2.46 3.45 -13.70
C ILE A 268 -2.25 2.90 -15.11
N GLU A 269 -1.00 2.65 -15.48
CA GLU A 269 -0.63 2.05 -16.77
C GLU A 269 -0.44 0.54 -16.59
N LEU A 270 -1.12 -0.27 -17.40
CA LEU A 270 -0.93 -1.71 -17.39
C LEU A 270 0.47 -2.05 -17.93
N ILE A 271 1.25 -2.76 -17.13
CA ILE A 271 2.61 -3.19 -17.44
C ILE A 271 2.67 -4.68 -17.78
N GLN A 272 1.99 -5.52 -17.00
CA GLN A 272 1.95 -6.97 -17.19
C GLN A 272 0.55 -7.52 -16.86
N GLY A 273 0.21 -8.64 -17.49
CA GLY A 273 -1.09 -9.30 -17.34
C GLY A 273 -2.11 -8.88 -18.40
N ASP A 274 -3.31 -9.43 -18.30
CA ASP A 274 -4.39 -9.17 -19.26
C ASP A 274 -5.00 -7.79 -19.03
N ARG A 275 -5.27 -7.07 -20.14
CA ARG A 275 -5.97 -5.79 -20.03
C ARG A 275 -7.40 -5.98 -19.51
N PRO A 276 -7.83 -5.24 -18.49
CA PRO A 276 -9.24 -5.23 -18.09
C PRO A 276 -10.11 -4.61 -19.20
N LYS A 277 -11.32 -5.08 -19.35
CA LYS A 277 -12.25 -4.60 -20.39
C LYS A 277 -12.78 -3.20 -20.07
N ASN A 278 -12.90 -2.88 -18.78
CA ASN A 278 -13.36 -1.60 -18.25
C ASN A 278 -12.21 -0.90 -17.50
N ASN A 279 -12.45 0.29 -16.97
CA ASN A 279 -11.52 0.97 -16.06
C ASN A 279 -11.48 0.35 -14.65
N ASP A 280 -11.84 -0.91 -14.50
CA ASP A 280 -11.79 -1.65 -13.25
C ASP A 280 -10.55 -2.57 -13.23
N PRO A 281 -9.55 -2.31 -12.36
CA PRO A 281 -8.35 -3.14 -12.27
C PRO A 281 -8.63 -4.60 -11.88
N PHE A 282 -9.81 -4.89 -11.29
CA PHE A 282 -10.23 -6.23 -10.89
C PHE A 282 -11.15 -6.91 -11.92
N ASP A 283 -11.49 -6.25 -13.04
CA ASP A 283 -12.36 -6.86 -14.07
C ASP A 283 -11.87 -8.25 -14.48
N GLY A 284 -12.78 -9.25 -14.44
CA GLY A 284 -12.47 -10.65 -14.73
C GLY A 284 -11.68 -11.40 -13.66
N ILE A 285 -11.36 -10.77 -12.52
CA ILE A 285 -10.77 -11.44 -11.35
C ILE A 285 -11.90 -11.90 -10.42
N ASN A 286 -11.85 -13.16 -9.97
CA ASN A 286 -12.82 -13.63 -8.98
C ASN A 286 -12.51 -13.02 -7.61
N THR A 287 -13.32 -12.06 -7.20
CA THR A 287 -13.21 -11.36 -5.90
C THR A 287 -14.28 -11.78 -4.90
N THR A 288 -15.01 -12.86 -5.20
CA THR A 288 -16.12 -13.39 -4.37
C THR A 288 -15.68 -14.58 -3.51
N TRP A 289 -16.53 -15.01 -2.60
CA TRP A 289 -16.30 -16.18 -1.75
C TRP A 289 -16.10 -17.49 -2.54
N SER A 290 -16.59 -17.58 -3.77
CA SER A 290 -16.38 -18.75 -4.63
C SER A 290 -14.91 -19.03 -4.96
N ARG A 291 -13.99 -18.05 -4.71
CA ARG A 291 -12.53 -18.25 -4.84
C ARG A 291 -11.95 -19.15 -3.75
N ILE A 292 -12.66 -19.31 -2.63
CA ILE A 292 -12.26 -20.14 -1.48
C ILE A 292 -12.94 -21.49 -1.58
N LYS A 293 -12.21 -22.58 -1.33
CA LYS A 293 -12.79 -23.93 -1.32
C LYS A 293 -13.98 -24.00 -0.35
N ASN A 294 -15.15 -24.40 -0.85
CA ASN A 294 -16.45 -24.39 -0.17
C ASN A 294 -17.05 -22.99 0.13
N GLY A 295 -16.46 -21.91 -0.37
CA GLY A 295 -17.00 -20.56 -0.20
C GLY A 295 -18.32 -20.32 -0.94
N GLU A 296 -18.67 -21.18 -1.91
CA GLU A 296 -19.97 -21.12 -2.62
C GLU A 296 -21.16 -21.42 -1.70
N LYS A 297 -20.92 -21.91 -0.49
CA LYS A 297 -21.95 -22.25 0.49
C LYS A 297 -22.18 -21.14 1.53
N ILE A 298 -21.42 -20.06 1.43
CA ILE A 298 -21.52 -18.88 2.29
C ILE A 298 -22.31 -17.79 1.56
#